data_e2a899c0a800896e98e64196840bd879
#
_entry.id   e2a899c0a800896e98e64196840bd879
#
_cell.length_a   1.000
_cell.length_b   1.000
_cell.length_c   1.000
_cell.angle_alpha   90.00
_cell.angle_beta   90.00
_cell.angle_gamma   90.00
#
_symmetry.space_group_name_H-M   'P 1'
#
loop_
_entity.id
_entity.type
_entity.pdbx_description
1 polymer ?
#
loop_
_entity_poly.entity_id
_entity_poly.type
_entity_poly.pdbx_seq_one_letter_code
_entity_poly.pdbx_strand_id
1 'polypeptide(L)'
;MNFNNRLTAFFIVLLLPLVAAADWFDDIRDGDDREALYRTLYFMPKGGDLHNHLSGAVFAEWWYELALAQQERGYEYYTKVRIDNCRDFGGNAFARAPYLLLFRNISALEYAELDECEKGEYKRLADLDDREKSAWMNSIRLDKPWEGRDEFFQTHWQRLNALTRNPWLQAETLVKNLQAYAAEGMVYVEYQIGASSYEGPDGETIDTTQAFDILREALAQKDVQDLGVTARFQLAILRFLPNAEDQLRRVYQLVYENPDLLVGVNMVGREDNDKGYPARFLPTLRELRQQYSGVRLSIHAGEVDEPNEHVRDTLLLGADRIGHGLNLITDDDTMLLMRHGPYLVEINLISNLLL
;
A
#
# COMPACT_ATOMS: atom_id res chain seq x y z
N MET A 1 -11.83 56.35 -66.59
CA MET A 1 -11.17 56.80 -65.34
C MET A 1 -11.72 55.95 -64.22
N ASN A 2 -11.00 54.90 -63.85
CA ASN A 2 -11.41 53.98 -62.78
C ASN A 2 -10.49 54.21 -61.57
N PHE A 3 -11.05 54.70 -60.50
CA PHE A 3 -10.36 54.82 -59.24
C PHE A 3 -10.62 53.56 -58.41
N ASN A 4 -9.57 52.72 -58.22
CA ASN A 4 -9.55 51.60 -57.30
C ASN A 4 -9.17 52.12 -55.91
N ASN A 5 -10.14 52.17 -54.99
CA ASN A 5 -9.89 52.37 -53.58
C ASN A 5 -9.53 51.03 -52.93
N ARG A 6 -8.26 50.79 -52.62
CA ARG A 6 -7.83 49.72 -51.73
C ARG A 6 -7.90 50.20 -50.29
N LEU A 7 -8.88 49.76 -49.56
CA LEU A 7 -8.90 49.85 -48.11
C LEU A 7 -7.86 48.88 -47.51
N THR A 8 -6.79 49.41 -46.95
CA THR A 8 -5.83 48.63 -46.16
C THR A 8 -6.38 48.57 -44.74
N ALA A 9 -6.91 47.40 -44.33
CA ALA A 9 -7.31 47.18 -42.95
C ALA A 9 -6.06 46.99 -42.10
N PHE A 10 -5.77 47.90 -41.18
CA PHE A 10 -4.75 47.74 -40.14
C PHE A 10 -5.33 46.90 -39.01
N PHE A 11 -4.87 45.66 -38.90
CA PHE A 11 -5.11 44.84 -37.71
C PHE A 11 -4.17 45.35 -36.61
N ILE A 12 -4.68 46.11 -35.63
CA ILE A 12 -4.01 46.39 -34.38
C ILE A 12 -4.16 45.12 -33.51
N VAL A 13 -3.13 44.29 -33.50
CA VAL A 13 -3.00 43.23 -32.49
C VAL A 13 -2.69 43.92 -31.17
N LEU A 14 -3.70 44.06 -30.32
CA LEU A 14 -3.52 44.43 -28.93
C LEU A 14 -2.80 43.24 -28.24
N LEU A 15 -1.49 43.36 -28.10
CA LEU A 15 -0.71 42.58 -27.16
C LEU A 15 -1.10 43.03 -25.74
N LEU A 16 -2.17 42.47 -25.21
CA LEU A 16 -2.40 42.53 -23.78
C LEU A 16 -1.23 41.76 -23.14
N PRO A 17 -0.48 42.36 -22.20
CA PRO A 17 0.45 41.61 -21.42
C PRO A 17 -0.38 40.53 -20.73
N LEU A 18 -0.08 39.26 -20.98
CA LEU A 18 -0.44 38.16 -20.10
C LEU A 18 0.32 38.50 -18.80
N VAL A 19 -0.33 39.27 -17.92
CA VAL A 19 0.05 39.28 -16.52
C VAL A 19 -0.21 37.83 -16.10
N ALA A 20 0.85 37.05 -15.96
CA ALA A 20 0.78 35.81 -15.24
C ALA A 20 0.13 36.21 -13.90
N ALA A 21 -1.12 35.82 -13.70
CA ALA A 21 -1.71 35.94 -12.40
C ALA A 21 -0.77 35.12 -11.51
N ALA A 22 -0.07 35.82 -10.59
CA ALA A 22 0.69 35.13 -9.57
C ALA A 22 -0.28 34.10 -8.97
N ASP A 23 0.11 32.84 -8.99
CA ASP A 23 -0.77 31.79 -8.48
C ASP A 23 -0.97 32.12 -7.00
N TRP A 24 -2.19 32.44 -6.60
CA TRP A 24 -2.53 32.79 -5.21
C TRP A 24 -1.96 31.75 -4.22
N PHE A 25 -1.78 30.51 -4.68
CA PHE A 25 -1.18 29.46 -3.89
C PHE A 25 0.34 29.63 -3.74
N ASP A 26 1.03 30.09 -4.78
CA ASP A 26 2.47 30.42 -4.71
C ASP A 26 2.72 31.54 -3.69
N ASP A 27 1.87 32.55 -3.65
CA ASP A 27 1.97 33.63 -2.66
C ASP A 27 1.81 33.12 -1.21
N ILE A 28 0.92 32.15 -0.99
CA ILE A 28 0.72 31.53 0.33
C ILE A 28 1.86 30.55 0.65
N ARG A 29 2.28 29.74 -0.32
CA ARG A 29 3.34 28.73 -0.15
C ARG A 29 4.67 29.38 0.20
N ASP A 30 5.04 30.43 -0.52
CA ASP A 30 6.34 31.08 -0.41
C ASP A 30 6.34 32.25 0.60
N GLY A 31 5.17 32.61 1.12
CA GLY A 31 5.00 33.62 2.15
C GLY A 31 5.42 33.13 3.55
N ASP A 32 5.61 34.10 4.45
CA ASP A 32 6.00 33.84 5.84
C ASP A 32 4.83 33.39 6.74
N ASP A 33 3.56 33.48 6.26
CA ASP A 33 2.37 33.12 7.03
C ASP A 33 2.12 31.60 6.98
N ARG A 34 2.79 30.89 7.87
CA ARG A 34 2.65 29.45 8.01
C ARG A 34 1.25 29.01 8.44
N GLU A 35 0.52 29.86 9.16
CA GLU A 35 -0.85 29.55 9.57
C GLU A 35 -1.82 29.65 8.38
N ALA A 36 -1.65 30.60 7.49
CA ALA A 36 -2.42 30.69 6.26
C ALA A 36 -2.16 29.50 5.34
N LEU A 37 -0.90 29.08 5.20
CA LEU A 37 -0.53 27.87 4.46
C LEU A 37 -1.19 26.63 5.07
N TYR A 38 -1.08 26.44 6.38
CA TYR A 38 -1.69 25.30 7.07
C TYR A 38 -3.20 25.26 6.86
N ARG A 39 -3.90 26.38 7.06
CA ARG A 39 -5.35 26.46 6.84
C ARG A 39 -5.73 26.13 5.40
N THR A 40 -4.99 26.66 4.43
CA THR A 40 -5.25 26.38 3.01
C THR A 40 -5.10 24.89 2.70
N LEU A 41 -4.02 24.26 3.15
CA LEU A 41 -3.78 22.84 2.97
C LEU A 41 -4.79 21.98 3.72
N TYR A 42 -5.21 22.38 4.91
CA TYR A 42 -6.20 21.66 5.71
C TYR A 42 -7.58 21.62 5.04
N PHE A 43 -8.04 22.75 4.48
CA PHE A 43 -9.34 22.83 3.81
C PHE A 43 -9.32 22.48 2.32
N MET A 44 -8.15 22.23 1.76
CA MET A 44 -8.03 21.79 0.37
C MET A 44 -8.72 20.44 0.18
N PRO A 45 -9.53 20.25 -0.87
CA PRO A 45 -10.07 18.93 -1.20
C PRO A 45 -8.94 17.92 -1.40
N LYS A 46 -8.95 16.82 -0.66
CA LYS A 46 -7.87 15.83 -0.67
C LYS A 46 -7.91 14.92 -1.91
N GLY A 47 -9.09 14.79 -2.53
CA GLY A 47 -9.25 13.93 -3.71
C GLY A 47 -9.20 12.45 -3.36
N GLY A 48 -8.23 11.73 -3.90
CA GLY A 48 -8.08 10.30 -3.70
C GLY A 48 -6.66 9.88 -3.35
N ASP A 49 -6.55 8.76 -2.62
CA ASP A 49 -5.31 8.03 -2.35
C ASP A 49 -5.25 6.80 -3.27
N LEU A 50 -4.24 6.72 -4.13
CA LEU A 50 -4.07 5.64 -5.09
C LEU A 50 -3.00 4.62 -4.66
N HIS A 51 -2.27 4.91 -3.58
CA HIS A 51 -1.19 4.07 -3.11
C HIS A 51 -1.26 3.84 -1.60
N ASN A 52 -2.06 2.88 -1.21
CA ASN A 52 -2.32 2.57 0.19
C ASN A 52 -2.23 1.07 0.46
N HIS A 53 -1.35 0.66 1.36
CA HIS A 53 -1.32 -0.71 1.87
C HIS A 53 -2.26 -0.79 3.07
N LEU A 54 -3.42 -1.44 2.94
CA LEU A 54 -4.44 -1.49 3.99
C LEU A 54 -3.84 -1.82 5.37
N SER A 55 -3.03 -2.88 5.45
CA SER A 55 -2.40 -3.30 6.71
C SER A 55 -1.33 -2.32 7.21
N GLY A 56 -0.71 -1.53 6.32
CA GLY A 56 0.32 -0.55 6.67
C GLY A 56 -0.24 0.81 7.07
N ALA A 57 -1.48 1.10 6.69
CA ALA A 57 -2.15 2.38 6.96
C ALA A 57 -2.95 2.40 8.27
N VAL A 58 -2.76 1.42 9.14
CA VAL A 58 -3.51 1.25 10.39
C VAL A 58 -2.64 1.66 11.57
N PHE A 59 -3.13 2.57 12.41
CA PHE A 59 -2.41 2.93 13.63
C PHE A 59 -2.27 1.72 14.57
N ALA A 60 -1.17 1.68 15.30
CA ALA A 60 -0.88 0.56 16.22
C ALA A 60 -1.96 0.39 17.31
N GLU A 61 -2.54 1.51 17.76
CA GLU A 61 -3.65 1.52 18.70
C GLU A 61 -4.89 0.83 18.12
N TRP A 62 -5.22 1.09 16.86
CA TRP A 62 -6.35 0.44 16.20
C TRP A 62 -6.11 -1.05 16.01
N TRP A 63 -4.89 -1.44 15.59
CA TRP A 63 -4.52 -2.84 15.53
C TRP A 63 -4.77 -3.55 16.86
N TYR A 64 -4.34 -2.95 17.97
CA TYR A 64 -4.48 -3.56 19.28
C TYR A 64 -5.95 -3.71 19.68
N GLU A 65 -6.73 -2.64 19.59
CA GLU A 65 -8.16 -2.62 19.94
C GLU A 65 -8.97 -3.61 19.09
N LEU A 66 -8.77 -3.59 17.77
CA LEU A 66 -9.50 -4.43 16.85
C LEU A 66 -9.10 -5.91 16.97
N ALA A 67 -7.82 -6.20 17.24
CA ALA A 67 -7.37 -7.56 17.49
C ALA A 67 -8.02 -8.15 18.74
N LEU A 68 -8.16 -7.37 19.81
CA LEU A 68 -8.88 -7.82 21.02
C LEU A 68 -10.37 -8.03 20.76
N ALA A 69 -11.01 -7.18 19.98
CA ALA A 69 -12.43 -7.34 19.62
C ALA A 69 -12.72 -8.64 18.87
N GLN A 70 -11.73 -9.22 18.15
CA GLN A 70 -11.93 -10.49 17.46
C GLN A 70 -12.16 -11.69 18.38
N GLN A 71 -11.98 -11.54 19.69
CA GLN A 71 -12.35 -12.59 20.67
C GLN A 71 -13.85 -12.96 20.59
N GLU A 72 -14.70 -12.01 20.25
CA GLU A 72 -16.13 -12.25 20.04
C GLU A 72 -16.42 -13.23 18.89
N ARG A 73 -15.46 -13.35 17.94
CA ARG A 73 -15.52 -14.29 16.81
C ARG A 73 -14.68 -15.55 17.05
N GLY A 74 -14.11 -15.72 18.24
CA GLY A 74 -13.31 -16.88 18.60
C GLY A 74 -11.82 -16.76 18.29
N TYR A 75 -11.32 -15.59 17.83
CA TYR A 75 -9.90 -15.42 17.61
C TYR A 75 -9.20 -14.98 18.89
N GLU A 76 -8.06 -15.57 19.16
CA GLU A 76 -7.13 -15.11 20.18
C GLU A 76 -5.73 -15.00 19.57
N TYR A 77 -4.99 -13.99 20.02
CA TYR A 77 -3.64 -13.71 19.52
C TYR A 77 -2.65 -13.66 20.67
N TYR A 78 -1.45 -14.13 20.37
CA TYR A 78 -0.31 -14.17 21.29
C TYR A 78 0.88 -13.44 20.67
N THR A 79 1.70 -12.85 21.52
CA THR A 79 2.96 -12.22 21.10
C THR A 79 4.09 -12.66 22.02
N LYS A 80 5.30 -12.72 21.48
CA LYS A 80 6.48 -13.04 22.26
C LYS A 80 6.87 -11.84 23.11
N VAL A 81 6.95 -12.01 24.44
CA VAL A 81 7.28 -10.96 25.41
C VAL A 81 8.67 -11.12 26.01
N ARG A 82 9.32 -12.25 25.82
CA ARG A 82 10.68 -12.53 26.27
C ARG A 82 11.36 -13.55 25.33
N ILE A 83 12.67 -13.69 25.49
CA ILE A 83 13.50 -14.61 24.72
C ILE A 83 14.26 -15.48 25.69
N ASP A 84 13.87 -16.73 25.80
CA ASP A 84 14.55 -17.75 26.61
C ASP A 84 15.37 -18.72 25.73
N ASN A 85 15.46 -18.44 24.43
CA ASN A 85 16.16 -19.28 23.44
C ASN A 85 15.67 -20.73 23.39
N CYS A 86 14.37 -20.89 23.55
CA CYS A 86 13.72 -22.22 23.54
C CYS A 86 13.80 -22.92 22.19
N ARG A 87 14.03 -22.19 21.12
CA ARG A 87 14.11 -22.71 19.76
C ARG A 87 15.34 -22.17 19.05
N ASP A 88 16.00 -23.05 18.32
CA ASP A 88 17.01 -22.62 17.36
C ASP A 88 16.36 -21.83 16.23
N PHE A 89 16.92 -20.65 15.94
CA PHE A 89 16.46 -19.83 14.82
C PHE A 89 16.87 -20.51 13.52
N GLY A 90 15.95 -21.27 12.93
CA GLY A 90 16.10 -21.87 11.63
C GLY A 90 16.04 -20.87 10.50
N GLY A 91 16.31 -21.29 9.28
CA GLY A 91 16.09 -20.49 8.08
C GLY A 91 14.61 -20.19 7.87
N ASN A 92 14.32 -19.07 7.23
CA ASN A 92 12.96 -18.71 6.84
C ASN A 92 12.68 -19.09 5.37
N ALA A 93 11.42 -18.93 4.93
CA ALA A 93 10.98 -19.24 3.57
C ALA A 93 11.67 -18.37 2.49
N PHE A 94 12.22 -17.23 2.85
CA PHE A 94 12.80 -16.23 1.94
C PHE A 94 14.32 -16.30 1.88
N ALA A 95 14.96 -16.68 2.99
CA ALA A 95 16.40 -16.81 3.10
C ALA A 95 16.76 -17.92 4.09
N ARG A 96 17.91 -18.55 3.91
CA ARG A 96 18.41 -19.59 4.82
C ARG A 96 19.18 -19.04 6.03
N ALA A 97 19.18 -17.71 6.21
CA ALA A 97 19.78 -17.08 7.36
C ALA A 97 18.92 -17.24 8.62
N PRO A 98 19.47 -17.25 9.81
CA PRO A 98 18.71 -17.18 11.05
C PRO A 98 17.74 -15.99 10.98
N TYR A 99 16.52 -16.21 11.42
CA TYR A 99 15.48 -15.24 11.20
C TYR A 99 15.02 -14.66 12.54
N LEU A 100 15.20 -13.36 12.67
CA LEU A 100 15.02 -12.66 13.93
C LEU A 100 13.60 -12.16 14.19
N LEU A 101 12.58 -12.76 13.60
CA LEU A 101 11.18 -12.43 13.91
C LEU A 101 10.78 -12.97 15.29
N LEU A 102 11.35 -12.35 16.29
CA LEU A 102 11.15 -12.75 17.67
C LEU A 102 9.76 -12.39 18.20
N PHE A 103 9.12 -11.37 17.65
CA PHE A 103 7.92 -10.76 18.20
C PHE A 103 6.71 -10.75 17.24
N ARG A 104 6.61 -11.72 16.33
CA ARG A 104 5.42 -11.82 15.49
C ARG A 104 4.20 -12.21 16.31
N ASN A 105 3.02 -11.75 15.86
CA ASN A 105 1.77 -12.21 16.42
C ASN A 105 1.44 -13.60 15.85
N ILE A 106 0.99 -14.50 16.71
CA ILE A 106 0.54 -15.85 16.36
C ILE A 106 -0.90 -16.06 16.83
N SER A 107 -1.61 -16.98 16.18
CA SER A 107 -2.95 -17.38 16.58
C SER A 107 -2.91 -18.31 17.81
N ALA A 108 -4.07 -18.51 18.45
CA ALA A 108 -4.22 -19.50 19.52
C ALA A 108 -3.86 -20.93 19.05
N LEU A 109 -4.13 -21.25 17.80
CA LEU A 109 -3.79 -22.55 17.21
C LEU A 109 -2.28 -22.72 17.09
N GLU A 110 -1.59 -21.71 16.52
CA GLU A 110 -0.13 -21.71 16.45
C GLU A 110 0.51 -21.76 17.85
N TYR A 111 -0.08 -21.07 18.83
CA TYR A 111 0.37 -21.13 20.23
C TYR A 111 0.19 -22.51 20.85
N ALA A 112 -0.93 -23.20 20.55
CA ALA A 112 -1.18 -24.53 21.08
C ALA A 112 -0.15 -25.56 20.62
N GLU A 113 0.42 -25.39 19.43
CA GLU A 113 1.44 -26.28 18.84
C GLU A 113 2.86 -26.07 19.41
N LEU A 114 3.11 -24.97 20.14
CA LEU A 114 4.40 -24.67 20.75
C LEU A 114 4.69 -25.65 21.90
N ASP A 115 5.98 -25.94 22.13
CA ASP A 115 6.38 -26.66 23.32
C ASP A 115 6.27 -25.79 24.60
N GLU A 116 6.42 -26.39 25.77
CA GLU A 116 6.24 -25.70 27.06
C GLU A 116 7.28 -24.59 27.29
N CYS A 117 8.49 -24.72 26.74
CA CYS A 117 9.51 -23.68 26.82
C CYS A 117 9.11 -22.50 25.94
N GLU A 118 8.75 -22.77 24.67
CA GLU A 118 8.31 -21.74 23.72
C GLU A 118 7.05 -21.02 24.21
N LYS A 119 6.04 -21.75 24.74
CA LYS A 119 4.84 -21.14 25.33
C LYS A 119 5.17 -20.15 26.43
N GLY A 120 6.19 -20.44 27.23
CA GLY A 120 6.66 -19.54 28.28
C GLY A 120 7.20 -18.20 27.77
N GLU A 121 7.61 -18.12 26.51
CA GLU A 121 8.05 -16.85 25.88
C GLU A 121 6.90 -15.98 25.40
N TYR A 122 5.69 -16.52 25.22
CA TYR A 122 4.52 -15.83 24.68
C TYR A 122 3.52 -15.44 25.76
N LYS A 123 2.75 -14.40 25.45
CA LYS A 123 1.64 -13.92 26.27
C LYS A 123 0.47 -13.55 25.36
N ARG A 124 -0.74 -13.80 25.81
CA ARG A 124 -1.95 -13.39 25.08
C ARG A 124 -2.02 -11.87 25.02
N LEU A 125 -2.42 -11.28 23.90
CA LEU A 125 -2.51 -9.83 23.74
C LEU A 125 -3.41 -9.18 24.79
N ALA A 126 -4.48 -9.86 25.21
CA ALA A 126 -5.39 -9.37 26.24
C ALA A 126 -4.77 -9.30 27.65
N ASP A 127 -3.66 -10.02 27.88
CA ASP A 127 -3.02 -10.13 29.18
C ASP A 127 -1.72 -9.28 29.29
N LEU A 128 -1.42 -8.50 28.25
CA LEU A 128 -0.25 -7.61 28.28
C LEU A 128 -0.43 -6.51 29.31
N ASP A 129 0.61 -6.28 30.11
CA ASP A 129 0.67 -5.10 30.95
C ASP A 129 0.94 -3.82 30.12
N ASP A 130 0.87 -2.65 30.74
CA ASP A 130 1.02 -1.36 30.03
C ASP A 130 2.39 -1.21 29.34
N ARG A 131 3.45 -1.77 29.93
CA ARG A 131 4.79 -1.74 29.35
C ARG A 131 4.88 -2.67 28.14
N GLU A 132 4.36 -3.88 28.27
CA GLU A 132 4.33 -4.87 27.21
C GLU A 132 3.45 -4.39 26.04
N LYS A 133 2.27 -3.80 26.34
CA LYS A 133 1.39 -3.18 25.36
C LYS A 133 2.09 -2.05 24.61
N SER A 134 2.78 -1.16 25.32
CA SER A 134 3.55 -0.08 24.70
C SER A 134 4.67 -0.62 23.82
N ALA A 135 5.38 -1.67 24.27
CA ALA A 135 6.42 -2.33 23.48
C ALA A 135 5.84 -3.00 22.21
N TRP A 136 4.70 -3.65 22.33
CA TRP A 136 4.00 -4.25 21.20
C TRP A 136 3.61 -3.19 20.16
N MET A 137 2.99 -2.08 20.56
CA MET A 137 2.63 -0.99 19.65
C MET A 137 3.87 -0.39 18.96
N ASN A 138 4.93 -0.15 19.71
CA ASN A 138 6.18 0.37 19.14
C ASN A 138 6.82 -0.61 18.15
N SER A 139 6.58 -1.92 18.31
CA SER A 139 7.17 -2.94 17.46
C SER A 139 6.59 -2.99 16.03
N ILE A 140 5.45 -2.37 15.81
CA ILE A 140 4.77 -2.28 14.51
C ILE A 140 4.71 -0.85 13.94
N ARG A 141 5.44 0.08 14.56
CA ARG A 141 5.63 1.46 14.08
C ARG A 141 7.04 1.62 13.51
N LEU A 142 7.14 2.36 12.44
CA LEU A 142 8.42 2.84 11.90
C LEU A 142 8.56 4.31 12.31
N ASP A 143 9.04 4.56 13.51
CA ASP A 143 9.06 5.90 14.12
C ASP A 143 10.37 6.26 14.83
N LYS A 144 11.39 5.41 14.78
CA LYS A 144 12.68 5.66 15.41
C LYS A 144 13.70 6.16 14.37
N PRO A 145 14.59 7.08 14.74
CA PRO A 145 15.55 7.67 13.81
C PRO A 145 16.61 6.67 13.27
N TRP A 146 16.69 5.48 13.83
CA TRP A 146 17.57 4.40 13.36
C TRP A 146 16.82 3.28 12.63
N GLU A 147 15.51 3.36 12.54
CA GLU A 147 14.68 2.44 11.74
C GLU A 147 14.62 2.96 10.31
N GLY A 148 14.63 2.05 9.37
CA GLY A 148 14.58 2.37 7.96
C GLY A 148 14.08 1.19 7.14
N ARG A 149 14.60 1.10 5.94
CA ARG A 149 14.21 0.11 4.93
C ARG A 149 14.29 -1.34 5.42
N ASP A 150 15.35 -1.70 6.11
CA ASP A 150 15.54 -3.08 6.57
C ASP A 150 14.55 -3.46 7.66
N GLU A 151 14.31 -2.61 8.63
CA GLU A 151 13.31 -2.82 9.68
C GLU A 151 11.91 -2.91 9.08
N PHE A 152 11.58 -2.05 8.13
CA PHE A 152 10.30 -2.06 7.45
C PHE A 152 10.05 -3.40 6.76
N PHE A 153 10.90 -3.78 5.80
CA PHE A 153 10.68 -4.97 4.98
C PHE A 153 10.92 -6.28 5.71
N GLN A 154 11.86 -6.33 6.66
CA GLN A 154 12.27 -7.58 7.29
C GLN A 154 11.59 -7.84 8.62
N THR A 155 11.07 -6.82 9.29
CA THR A 155 10.53 -6.98 10.64
C THR A 155 9.10 -6.47 10.80
N HIS A 156 8.81 -5.20 10.54
CA HIS A 156 7.52 -4.59 10.89
C HIS A 156 6.33 -5.27 10.22
N TRP A 157 6.38 -5.46 8.90
CA TRP A 157 5.34 -6.17 8.16
C TRP A 157 5.06 -7.57 8.69
N GLN A 158 6.13 -8.29 9.02
CA GLN A 158 6.02 -9.68 9.41
C GLN A 158 5.51 -9.86 10.84
N ARG A 159 5.62 -8.83 11.68
CA ARG A 159 5.08 -8.86 13.04
C ARG A 159 3.57 -8.91 13.08
N LEU A 160 2.89 -8.36 12.09
CA LEU A 160 1.43 -8.42 11.98
C LEU A 160 0.92 -9.85 11.74
N ASN A 161 1.63 -10.66 10.95
CA ASN A 161 1.43 -12.10 10.69
C ASN A 161 -0.03 -12.59 10.85
N ALA A 162 -0.39 -13.26 11.95
CA ALA A 162 -1.72 -13.84 12.16
C ALA A 162 -2.85 -12.79 12.12
N LEU A 163 -2.59 -11.54 12.49
CA LEU A 163 -3.59 -10.46 12.42
C LEU A 163 -4.03 -10.20 10.98
N THR A 164 -3.10 -10.22 10.03
CA THR A 164 -3.43 -9.96 8.61
C THR A 164 -4.09 -11.14 7.91
N ARG A 165 -4.11 -12.32 8.53
CA ARG A 165 -4.81 -13.50 8.02
C ARG A 165 -6.29 -13.57 8.41
N ASN A 166 -6.74 -12.73 9.33
CA ASN A 166 -8.14 -12.64 9.72
C ASN A 166 -8.90 -11.67 8.81
N PRO A 167 -9.87 -12.14 7.99
CA PRO A 167 -10.55 -11.29 7.01
C PRO A 167 -11.51 -10.29 7.67
N TRP A 168 -12.11 -10.61 8.82
CA TRP A 168 -12.97 -9.67 9.57
C TRP A 168 -12.14 -8.55 10.20
N LEU A 169 -10.96 -8.87 10.73
CA LEU A 169 -10.06 -7.86 11.24
C LEU A 169 -9.61 -6.90 10.11
N GLN A 170 -9.33 -7.44 8.90
CA GLN A 170 -9.05 -6.61 7.73
C GLN A 170 -10.25 -5.72 7.34
N ALA A 171 -11.47 -6.22 7.41
CA ALA A 171 -12.66 -5.46 7.12
C ALA A 171 -12.89 -4.34 8.16
N GLU A 172 -12.65 -4.61 9.44
CA GLU A 172 -12.77 -3.60 10.50
C GLU A 172 -11.66 -2.54 10.41
N THR A 173 -10.43 -2.92 10.05
CA THR A 173 -9.36 -1.94 9.77
C THR A 173 -9.69 -1.06 8.56
N LEU A 174 -10.31 -1.62 7.52
CA LEU A 174 -10.83 -0.87 6.38
C LEU A 174 -11.85 0.19 6.82
N VAL A 175 -12.84 -0.19 7.63
CA VAL A 175 -13.88 0.74 8.11
C VAL A 175 -13.26 1.87 8.94
N LYS A 176 -12.32 1.56 9.85
CA LYS A 176 -11.59 2.57 10.64
C LYS A 176 -10.83 3.56 9.74
N ASN A 177 -10.17 3.05 8.72
CA ASN A 177 -9.44 3.86 7.74
C ASN A 177 -10.38 4.80 6.97
N LEU A 178 -11.52 4.27 6.47
CA LEU A 178 -12.51 5.06 5.74
C LEU A 178 -13.12 6.17 6.62
N GLN A 179 -13.36 5.90 7.90
CA GLN A 179 -13.82 6.93 8.85
C GLN A 179 -12.80 8.06 9.00
N ALA A 180 -11.50 7.72 9.13
CA ALA A 180 -10.43 8.71 9.22
C ALA A 180 -10.31 9.53 7.92
N TYR A 181 -10.33 8.88 6.76
CA TYR A 181 -10.27 9.55 5.46
C TYR A 181 -11.47 10.46 5.21
N ALA A 182 -12.69 10.03 5.57
CA ALA A 182 -13.86 10.86 5.47
C ALA A 182 -13.73 12.13 6.32
N ALA A 183 -13.17 12.01 7.53
CA ALA A 183 -12.94 13.15 8.42
C ALA A 183 -11.92 14.16 7.84
N GLU A 184 -11.01 13.70 6.98
CA GLU A 184 -10.04 14.54 6.26
C GLU A 184 -10.56 15.06 4.91
N GLY A 185 -11.76 14.67 4.48
CA GLY A 185 -12.34 15.09 3.21
C GLY A 185 -11.84 14.31 1.99
N MET A 186 -11.30 13.11 2.18
CA MET A 186 -11.00 12.16 1.10
C MET A 186 -12.31 11.62 0.51
N VAL A 187 -12.31 11.37 -0.80
CA VAL A 187 -13.51 10.85 -1.52
C VAL A 187 -13.27 9.53 -2.23
N TYR A 188 -12.00 9.12 -2.37
CA TYR A 188 -11.62 7.89 -3.07
C TYR A 188 -10.34 7.30 -2.49
N VAL A 189 -10.26 5.98 -2.40
CA VAL A 189 -9.04 5.28 -2.00
C VAL A 189 -8.91 3.93 -2.69
N GLU A 190 -7.69 3.58 -3.08
CA GLU A 190 -7.33 2.25 -3.56
C GLU A 190 -6.40 1.55 -2.57
N TYR A 191 -6.91 0.51 -1.93
CA TYR A 191 -6.14 -0.29 -0.99
C TYR A 191 -5.44 -1.47 -1.68
N GLN A 192 -4.17 -1.64 -1.41
CA GLN A 192 -3.43 -2.84 -1.76
C GLN A 192 -3.66 -3.90 -0.69
N ILE A 193 -4.15 -5.06 -1.11
CA ILE A 193 -4.40 -6.23 -0.25
C ILE A 193 -3.76 -7.48 -0.86
N GLY A 194 -3.37 -8.43 -0.03
CA GLY A 194 -2.85 -9.72 -0.50
C GLY A 194 -3.94 -10.63 -1.05
N ALA A 195 -3.56 -11.54 -1.95
CA ALA A 195 -4.45 -12.57 -2.50
C ALA A 195 -4.18 -13.96 -1.89
N SER A 196 -3.61 -14.02 -0.69
CA SER A 196 -3.42 -15.26 0.05
C SER A 196 -4.73 -15.71 0.69
N SER A 197 -4.83 -16.99 1.03
CA SER A 197 -5.91 -17.50 1.85
C SER A 197 -5.86 -16.89 3.24
N TYR A 198 -7.04 -16.71 3.79
CA TYR A 198 -7.25 -16.25 5.15
C TYR A 198 -7.53 -17.45 6.05
N GLU A 199 -7.57 -17.22 7.34
CA GLU A 199 -7.72 -18.25 8.35
C GLU A 199 -8.87 -17.91 9.30
N GLY A 200 -9.79 -18.84 9.48
CA GLY A 200 -10.86 -18.71 10.45
C GLY A 200 -10.41 -19.03 11.87
N PRO A 201 -11.26 -18.82 12.88
CA PRO A 201 -10.89 -18.95 14.29
C PRO A 201 -10.49 -20.40 14.67
N ASP A 202 -11.06 -21.39 13.99
CA ASP A 202 -10.76 -22.81 14.21
C ASP A 202 -9.71 -23.35 13.23
N GLY A 203 -9.01 -22.47 12.49
CA GLY A 203 -7.96 -22.81 11.54
C GLY A 203 -8.47 -23.24 10.16
N GLU A 204 -9.76 -23.11 9.91
CA GLU A 204 -10.32 -23.36 8.58
C GLU A 204 -9.80 -22.34 7.58
N THR A 205 -9.52 -22.79 6.37
CA THR A 205 -9.09 -21.91 5.29
C THR A 205 -10.30 -21.15 4.73
N ILE A 206 -10.24 -19.83 4.80
CA ILE A 206 -11.16 -18.94 4.13
C ILE A 206 -10.50 -18.51 2.82
N ASP A 207 -11.12 -18.86 1.69
CA ASP A 207 -10.55 -18.51 0.41
C ASP A 207 -10.64 -16.99 0.11
N THR A 208 -9.89 -16.56 -0.88
CA THR A 208 -9.81 -15.12 -1.24
C THR A 208 -11.17 -14.56 -1.67
N THR A 209 -12.03 -15.37 -2.30
CA THR A 209 -13.35 -14.93 -2.77
C THR A 209 -14.30 -14.72 -1.59
N GLN A 210 -14.28 -15.63 -0.62
CA GLN A 210 -15.03 -15.45 0.63
C GLN A 210 -14.57 -14.19 1.41
N ALA A 211 -13.25 -13.93 1.42
CA ALA A 211 -12.72 -12.70 2.03
C ALA A 211 -13.20 -11.43 1.29
N PHE A 212 -13.34 -11.48 -0.04
CA PHE A 212 -13.93 -10.37 -0.78
C PHE A 212 -15.40 -10.12 -0.43
N ASP A 213 -16.16 -11.17 -0.16
CA ASP A 213 -17.56 -11.02 0.29
C ASP A 213 -17.63 -10.34 1.66
N ILE A 214 -16.74 -10.68 2.59
CA ILE A 214 -16.62 -9.98 3.89
C ILE A 214 -16.31 -8.49 3.70
N LEU A 215 -15.39 -8.14 2.78
CA LEU A 215 -15.09 -6.75 2.45
C LEU A 215 -16.30 -6.04 1.81
N ARG A 216 -17.02 -6.70 0.90
CA ARG A 216 -18.25 -6.17 0.29
C ARG A 216 -19.33 -5.90 1.34
N GLU A 217 -19.53 -6.84 2.26
CA GLU A 217 -20.48 -6.68 3.37
C GLU A 217 -20.11 -5.49 4.26
N ALA A 218 -18.83 -5.30 4.59
CA ALA A 218 -18.38 -4.15 5.35
C ALA A 218 -18.63 -2.83 4.60
N LEU A 219 -18.32 -2.77 3.32
CA LEU A 219 -18.56 -1.59 2.47
C LEU A 219 -20.05 -1.31 2.22
N ALA A 220 -20.91 -2.32 2.31
CA ALA A 220 -22.36 -2.19 2.13
C ALA A 220 -23.09 -1.68 3.37
N GLN A 221 -22.45 -1.60 4.52
CA GLN A 221 -23.04 -1.06 5.74
C GLN A 221 -23.41 0.41 5.55
N LYS A 222 -24.59 0.79 6.03
CA LYS A 222 -25.12 2.13 5.78
C LYS A 222 -24.24 3.24 6.35
N ASP A 223 -23.72 3.06 7.53
CA ASP A 223 -22.80 4.01 8.18
C ASP A 223 -21.49 4.19 7.42
N VAL A 224 -20.99 3.12 6.77
CA VAL A 224 -19.80 3.17 5.90
C VAL A 224 -20.13 3.89 4.58
N GLN A 225 -21.28 3.62 3.97
CA GLN A 225 -21.72 4.32 2.76
C GLN A 225 -21.95 5.81 3.00
N ASP A 226 -22.50 6.16 4.16
CA ASP A 226 -22.77 7.55 4.56
C ASP A 226 -21.48 8.38 4.75
N LEU A 227 -20.29 7.73 4.82
CA LEU A 227 -18.99 8.43 4.82
C LEU A 227 -18.67 9.12 3.49
N GLY A 228 -19.25 8.68 2.39
CA GLY A 228 -19.04 9.27 1.06
C GLY A 228 -17.66 8.99 0.46
N VAL A 229 -16.90 8.05 1.01
CA VAL A 229 -15.58 7.63 0.48
C VAL A 229 -15.74 6.36 -0.33
N THR A 230 -15.34 6.38 -1.59
CA THR A 230 -15.32 5.19 -2.45
C THR A 230 -14.03 4.41 -2.25
N ALA A 231 -14.13 3.18 -1.76
CA ALA A 231 -13.00 2.26 -1.66
C ALA A 231 -12.95 1.28 -2.85
N ARG A 232 -11.76 1.01 -3.34
CA ARG A 232 -11.42 -0.02 -4.32
C ARG A 232 -10.14 -0.73 -3.88
N PHE A 233 -9.84 -1.87 -4.51
CA PHE A 233 -8.68 -2.65 -4.12
C PHE A 233 -7.80 -3.01 -5.31
N GLN A 234 -6.50 -3.08 -5.05
CA GLN A 234 -5.51 -3.69 -5.92
C GLN A 234 -5.03 -4.97 -5.25
N LEU A 235 -4.93 -6.06 -6.01
CA LEU A 235 -4.34 -7.29 -5.49
C LEU A 235 -2.82 -7.23 -5.62
N ALA A 236 -2.15 -7.33 -4.49
CA ALA A 236 -0.70 -7.28 -4.41
C ALA A 236 -0.07 -8.68 -4.44
N ILE A 237 1.02 -8.81 -5.18
CA ILE A 237 1.91 -9.98 -5.12
C ILE A 237 3.29 -9.57 -4.63
N LEU A 238 3.94 -10.45 -3.85
CA LEU A 238 5.33 -10.29 -3.45
C LEU A 238 6.24 -10.73 -4.60
N ARG A 239 6.80 -9.77 -5.34
CA ARG A 239 7.57 -10.01 -6.58
C ARG A 239 8.81 -10.91 -6.43
N PHE A 240 9.38 -10.97 -5.22
CA PHE A 240 10.61 -11.73 -4.96
C PHE A 240 10.36 -13.21 -4.61
N LEU A 241 9.11 -13.65 -4.47
CA LEU A 241 8.80 -15.03 -4.16
C LEU A 241 9.12 -15.98 -5.33
N PRO A 242 9.53 -17.22 -5.05
CA PRO A 242 9.81 -18.19 -6.10
C PRO A 242 8.62 -18.49 -7.02
N ASN A 243 7.40 -18.38 -6.51
CA ASN A 243 6.14 -18.63 -7.22
C ASN A 243 5.38 -17.36 -7.60
N ALA A 244 6.08 -16.22 -7.72
CA ALA A 244 5.44 -14.93 -7.98
C ALA A 244 4.69 -14.91 -9.32
N GLU A 245 5.16 -15.63 -10.34
CA GLU A 245 4.48 -15.75 -11.64
C GLU A 245 3.13 -16.49 -11.53
N ASP A 246 3.06 -17.54 -10.71
CA ASP A 246 1.80 -18.25 -10.48
C ASP A 246 0.84 -17.41 -9.65
N GLN A 247 1.34 -16.68 -8.66
CA GLN A 247 0.53 -15.70 -7.94
C GLN A 247 0.02 -14.61 -8.89
N LEU A 248 0.85 -14.11 -9.81
CA LEU A 248 0.46 -13.12 -10.80
C LEU A 248 -0.69 -13.63 -11.69
N ARG A 249 -0.63 -14.88 -12.17
CA ARG A 249 -1.72 -15.49 -12.95
C ARG A 249 -3.03 -15.50 -12.16
N ARG A 250 -2.95 -15.94 -10.90
CA ARG A 250 -4.13 -16.00 -10.02
C ARG A 250 -4.73 -14.62 -9.75
N VAL A 251 -3.92 -13.64 -9.35
CA VAL A 251 -4.45 -12.31 -9.03
C VAL A 251 -4.97 -11.58 -10.26
N TYR A 252 -4.35 -11.80 -11.41
CA TYR A 252 -4.81 -11.21 -12.66
C TYR A 252 -6.21 -11.69 -13.05
N GLN A 253 -6.46 -12.99 -12.89
CA GLN A 253 -7.78 -13.59 -13.08
C GLN A 253 -8.79 -13.04 -12.07
N LEU A 254 -8.45 -12.99 -10.78
CA LEU A 254 -9.33 -12.47 -9.73
C LEU A 254 -9.73 -11.01 -9.97
N VAL A 255 -8.79 -10.17 -10.41
CA VAL A 255 -9.09 -8.77 -10.76
C VAL A 255 -10.05 -8.71 -11.95
N TYR A 256 -9.84 -9.53 -12.97
CA TYR A 256 -10.73 -9.60 -14.14
C TYR A 256 -12.15 -10.04 -13.76
N GLU A 257 -12.28 -10.99 -12.83
CA GLU A 257 -13.56 -11.58 -12.40
C GLU A 257 -14.33 -10.71 -11.40
N ASN A 258 -13.67 -9.75 -10.71
CA ASN A 258 -14.27 -8.93 -9.65
C ASN A 258 -14.13 -7.42 -9.93
N PRO A 259 -14.58 -6.89 -11.08
CA PRO A 259 -14.35 -5.48 -11.47
C PRO A 259 -15.15 -4.47 -10.62
N ASP A 260 -16.13 -4.92 -9.85
CA ASP A 260 -16.89 -4.12 -8.89
C ASP A 260 -16.07 -3.71 -7.68
N LEU A 261 -15.10 -4.55 -7.28
CA LEU A 261 -14.28 -4.40 -6.10
C LEU A 261 -12.82 -4.08 -6.44
N LEU A 262 -12.28 -4.77 -7.44
CA LEU A 262 -10.87 -4.77 -7.79
C LEU A 262 -10.57 -3.92 -9.02
N VAL A 263 -9.58 -3.05 -8.93
CA VAL A 263 -9.23 -2.11 -10.01
C VAL A 263 -7.89 -2.39 -10.66
N GLY A 264 -7.05 -3.23 -10.06
CA GLY A 264 -5.74 -3.53 -10.63
C GLY A 264 -4.93 -4.55 -9.87
N VAL A 265 -3.80 -4.89 -10.48
CA VAL A 265 -2.76 -5.74 -9.89
C VAL A 265 -1.57 -4.87 -9.50
N ASN A 266 -1.01 -5.12 -8.32
CA ASN A 266 0.20 -4.48 -7.86
C ASN A 266 1.31 -5.51 -7.61
N MET A 267 2.54 -5.14 -7.88
CA MET A 267 3.72 -5.94 -7.58
C MET A 267 4.55 -5.20 -6.54
N VAL A 268 4.63 -5.78 -5.35
CA VAL A 268 5.22 -5.15 -4.17
C VAL A 268 6.44 -5.90 -3.65
N GLY A 269 7.12 -5.32 -2.67
CA GLY A 269 8.27 -5.89 -1.98
C GLY A 269 9.60 -5.39 -2.53
N ARG A 270 10.67 -5.67 -1.79
CA ARG A 270 12.02 -5.12 -2.03
C ARG A 270 12.46 -5.27 -3.48
N GLU A 271 13.04 -4.20 -4.01
CA GLU A 271 13.61 -4.15 -5.35
C GLU A 271 15.10 -4.49 -5.39
N ASP A 272 15.79 -4.31 -4.28
CA ASP A 272 17.24 -4.44 -4.09
C ASP A 272 17.72 -5.87 -3.78
N ASN A 273 16.94 -6.89 -4.10
CA ASN A 273 17.28 -8.29 -3.82
C ASN A 273 17.48 -9.17 -5.05
N ASP A 274 17.53 -8.60 -6.23
CA ASP A 274 17.72 -9.25 -7.54
C ASP A 274 16.77 -10.42 -7.87
N LYS A 275 15.64 -10.53 -7.16
CA LYS A 275 14.68 -11.62 -7.33
C LYS A 275 13.42 -11.20 -8.05
N GLY A 276 13.00 -9.94 -7.86
CA GLY A 276 11.74 -9.39 -8.38
C GLY A 276 11.92 -8.38 -9.50
N TYR A 277 13.00 -8.50 -10.29
CA TYR A 277 13.25 -7.57 -11.40
C TYR A 277 12.13 -7.61 -12.45
N PRO A 278 11.77 -6.48 -13.04
CA PRO A 278 10.57 -6.39 -13.89
C PRO A 278 10.57 -7.36 -15.08
N ALA A 279 11.69 -7.50 -15.80
CA ALA A 279 11.78 -8.35 -16.98
C ALA A 279 11.45 -9.84 -16.72
N ARG A 280 11.58 -10.32 -15.48
CA ARG A 280 11.16 -11.66 -15.04
C ARG A 280 9.69 -11.94 -15.39
N PHE A 281 8.82 -10.94 -15.28
CA PHE A 281 7.38 -11.11 -15.44
C PHE A 281 6.88 -10.90 -16.88
N LEU A 282 7.74 -10.49 -17.80
CA LEU A 282 7.34 -10.18 -19.18
C LEU A 282 6.66 -11.35 -19.90
N PRO A 283 7.15 -12.61 -19.85
CA PRO A 283 6.46 -13.73 -20.49
C PRO A 283 5.07 -13.96 -19.93
N THR A 284 4.93 -13.93 -18.60
CA THR A 284 3.66 -14.14 -17.90
C THR A 284 2.65 -13.03 -18.23
N LEU A 285 3.06 -11.78 -18.22
CA LEU A 285 2.18 -10.66 -18.57
C LEU A 285 1.74 -10.67 -20.04
N ARG A 286 2.59 -11.13 -20.97
CA ARG A 286 2.21 -11.33 -22.37
C ARG A 286 1.11 -12.39 -22.51
N GLU A 287 1.25 -13.51 -21.80
CA GLU A 287 0.23 -14.56 -21.73
C GLU A 287 -1.10 -14.02 -21.19
N LEU A 288 -1.05 -13.35 -20.03
CA LEU A 288 -2.23 -12.85 -19.33
C LEU A 288 -3.00 -11.79 -20.12
N ARG A 289 -2.31 -10.89 -20.82
CA ARG A 289 -2.95 -9.87 -21.65
C ARG A 289 -3.65 -10.44 -22.89
N GLN A 290 -3.27 -11.62 -23.34
CA GLN A 290 -3.98 -12.32 -24.40
C GLN A 290 -5.28 -12.96 -23.88
N GLN A 291 -5.34 -13.32 -22.61
CA GLN A 291 -6.50 -13.98 -21.98
C GLN A 291 -7.48 -12.96 -21.39
N TYR A 292 -6.96 -11.92 -20.75
CA TYR A 292 -7.74 -10.96 -19.97
C TYR A 292 -7.48 -9.53 -20.45
N SER A 293 -8.51 -8.86 -20.92
CA SER A 293 -8.42 -7.46 -21.34
C SER A 293 -8.80 -6.52 -20.20
N GLY A 294 -8.18 -5.34 -20.17
CA GLY A 294 -8.59 -4.25 -19.27
C GLY A 294 -8.11 -4.33 -17.83
N VAL A 295 -7.34 -5.35 -17.44
CA VAL A 295 -6.69 -5.40 -16.12
C VAL A 295 -5.55 -4.38 -16.07
N ARG A 296 -5.60 -3.49 -15.08
CA ARG A 296 -4.62 -2.43 -14.88
C ARG A 296 -3.46 -2.91 -14.00
N LEU A 297 -2.29 -2.34 -14.27
CA LEU A 297 -1.07 -2.62 -13.49
C LEU A 297 -0.59 -1.34 -12.82
N SER A 298 -0.59 -1.35 -11.48
CA SER A 298 0.14 -0.40 -10.65
C SER A 298 1.31 -1.15 -10.02
N ILE A 299 2.54 -0.74 -10.31
CA ILE A 299 3.72 -1.51 -9.92
C ILE A 299 4.66 -0.61 -9.13
N HIS A 300 5.11 -1.07 -7.96
CA HIS A 300 6.17 -0.40 -7.22
C HIS A 300 7.45 -0.43 -8.05
N ALA A 301 8.04 0.72 -8.28
CA ALA A 301 9.33 0.85 -8.94
C ALA A 301 10.04 2.14 -8.50
N GLY A 302 11.33 2.03 -8.17
CA GLY A 302 12.11 3.14 -7.65
C GLY A 302 11.91 3.39 -6.16
N GLU A 303 11.49 2.37 -5.39
CA GLU A 303 11.45 2.38 -3.92
C GLU A 303 12.82 1.95 -3.35
N VAL A 304 13.90 2.53 -3.85
CA VAL A 304 15.28 2.25 -3.44
C VAL A 304 16.12 3.52 -3.50
N ASP A 305 17.14 3.60 -2.66
CA ASP A 305 18.04 4.74 -2.61
C ASP A 305 18.99 4.78 -3.83
N GLU A 306 19.51 3.61 -4.24
CA GLU A 306 20.42 3.53 -5.37
C GLU A 306 19.66 3.60 -6.70
N PRO A 307 20.12 4.41 -7.66
CA PRO A 307 19.56 4.43 -9.00
C PRO A 307 19.59 3.05 -9.66
N ASN A 308 18.46 2.63 -10.22
CA ASN A 308 18.33 1.41 -11.00
C ASN A 308 17.42 1.62 -12.20
N GLU A 309 17.30 0.63 -13.06
CA GLU A 309 16.45 0.68 -14.26
C GLU A 309 15.01 0.16 -14.02
N HIS A 310 14.61 -0.09 -12.77
CA HIS A 310 13.32 -0.72 -12.47
C HIS A 310 12.13 0.12 -12.93
N VAL A 311 12.18 1.45 -12.81
CA VAL A 311 11.10 2.32 -13.31
C VAL A 311 10.95 2.15 -14.83
N ARG A 312 12.04 2.26 -15.57
CA ARG A 312 12.07 2.08 -17.03
C ARG A 312 11.56 0.70 -17.44
N ASP A 313 12.11 -0.35 -16.84
CA ASP A 313 11.74 -1.72 -17.16
C ASP A 313 10.27 -2.02 -16.81
N THR A 314 9.77 -1.41 -15.75
CA THR A 314 8.34 -1.50 -15.36
C THR A 314 7.43 -0.84 -16.39
N LEU A 315 7.83 0.30 -16.96
CA LEU A 315 7.11 0.90 -18.08
C LEU A 315 7.14 0.00 -19.33
N LEU A 316 8.28 -0.64 -19.61
CA LEU A 316 8.40 -1.60 -20.72
C LEU A 316 7.57 -2.87 -20.51
N LEU A 317 7.26 -3.25 -19.27
CA LEU A 317 6.26 -4.26 -18.97
C LEU A 317 4.84 -3.80 -19.32
N GLY A 318 4.62 -2.50 -19.48
CA GLY A 318 3.34 -1.87 -19.74
C GLY A 318 2.54 -1.60 -18.47
N ALA A 319 3.16 -1.17 -17.41
CA ALA A 319 2.48 -0.66 -16.23
C ALA A 319 1.70 0.61 -16.59
N ASP A 320 0.51 0.75 -16.03
CA ASP A 320 -0.32 1.95 -16.16
C ASP A 320 0.12 3.04 -15.16
N ARG A 321 0.58 2.60 -13.99
CA ARG A 321 1.05 3.48 -12.89
C ARG A 321 2.33 2.93 -12.27
N ILE A 322 3.15 3.85 -11.79
CA ILE A 322 4.39 3.57 -11.08
C ILE A 322 4.24 4.03 -9.63
N GLY A 323 4.33 3.10 -8.70
CA GLY A 323 4.43 3.42 -7.28
C GLY A 323 5.84 3.90 -6.94
N HIS A 324 5.95 4.93 -6.10
CA HIS A 324 7.17 5.61 -5.66
C HIS A 324 7.90 6.44 -6.71
N GLY A 325 8.49 5.82 -7.72
CA GLY A 325 9.17 6.52 -8.81
C GLY A 325 10.36 7.40 -8.40
N LEU A 326 10.98 7.17 -7.22
CA LEU A 326 12.04 8.04 -6.70
C LEU A 326 13.22 8.18 -7.68
N ASN A 327 13.64 7.06 -8.26
CA ASN A 327 14.77 7.03 -9.20
C ASN A 327 14.50 7.73 -10.54
N LEU A 328 13.26 8.09 -10.81
CA LEU A 328 12.89 8.79 -12.04
C LEU A 328 13.57 10.16 -12.16
N ILE A 329 13.85 10.82 -11.03
CA ILE A 329 14.53 12.13 -11.01
C ILE A 329 15.97 12.08 -11.53
N THR A 330 16.58 10.92 -11.62
CA THR A 330 17.95 10.71 -12.11
C THR A 330 18.02 10.06 -13.49
N ASP A 331 16.86 9.80 -14.13
CA ASP A 331 16.76 9.15 -15.45
C ASP A 331 15.96 10.04 -16.42
N ASP A 332 16.66 10.94 -17.09
CA ASP A 332 16.08 11.92 -18.01
C ASP A 332 15.35 11.25 -19.18
N ASP A 333 15.83 10.13 -19.70
CA ASP A 333 15.21 9.41 -20.82
C ASP A 333 13.89 8.77 -20.42
N THR A 334 13.83 8.14 -19.24
CA THR A 334 12.59 7.60 -18.70
C THR A 334 11.61 8.70 -18.31
N MET A 335 12.09 9.80 -17.75
CA MET A 335 11.28 10.99 -17.49
C MET A 335 10.64 11.53 -18.76
N LEU A 336 11.42 11.62 -19.86
CA LEU A 336 10.93 12.08 -21.15
C LEU A 336 9.87 11.12 -21.75
N LEU A 337 10.10 9.81 -21.60
CA LEU A 337 9.13 8.78 -22.02
C LEU A 337 7.80 8.95 -21.28
N MET A 338 7.84 9.11 -19.96
CA MET A 338 6.64 9.30 -19.13
C MET A 338 5.92 10.60 -19.45
N ARG A 339 6.65 11.68 -19.70
CA ARG A 339 6.07 13.00 -20.04
C ARG A 339 5.22 12.95 -21.31
N HIS A 340 5.55 12.08 -22.25
CA HIS A 340 4.85 11.93 -23.53
C HIS A 340 3.90 10.73 -23.59
N GLY A 341 3.72 10.02 -22.50
CA GLY A 341 2.83 8.86 -22.36
C GLY A 341 1.73 9.08 -21.32
N PRO A 342 0.71 8.21 -21.30
CA PRO A 342 -0.40 8.29 -20.34
C PRO A 342 -0.03 7.59 -19.02
N TYR A 343 1.15 7.88 -18.49
CA TYR A 343 1.64 7.27 -17.26
C TYR A 343 1.39 8.17 -16.05
N LEU A 344 1.20 7.56 -14.89
CA LEU A 344 1.04 8.25 -13.61
C LEU A 344 2.07 7.72 -12.61
N VAL A 345 2.66 8.63 -11.82
CA VAL A 345 3.48 8.30 -10.67
C VAL A 345 2.66 8.49 -9.40
N GLU A 346 2.64 7.48 -8.55
CA GLU A 346 2.06 7.52 -7.21
C GLU A 346 3.16 7.95 -6.23
N ILE A 347 3.18 9.25 -5.89
CA ILE A 347 4.27 9.85 -5.11
C ILE A 347 4.04 9.59 -3.63
N ASN A 348 4.90 8.80 -3.01
CA ASN A 348 4.84 8.40 -1.61
C ASN A 348 5.84 9.18 -0.78
N LEU A 349 5.51 10.44 -0.43
CA LEU A 349 6.45 11.40 0.18
C LEU A 349 7.12 10.85 1.44
N ILE A 350 6.36 10.31 2.38
CA ILE A 350 6.88 9.80 3.65
C ILE A 350 7.66 8.51 3.44
N SER A 351 7.11 7.58 2.68
CA SER A 351 7.78 6.32 2.36
C SER A 351 9.11 6.55 1.63
N ASN A 352 9.11 7.39 0.59
CA ASN A 352 10.33 7.75 -0.13
C ASN A 352 11.39 8.46 0.73
N LEU A 353 10.99 9.08 1.84
CA LEU A 353 11.91 9.70 2.79
C LEU A 353 12.49 8.71 3.79
N LEU A 354 11.71 7.71 4.20
CA LEU A 354 12.09 6.77 5.26
C LEU A 354 12.69 5.47 4.74
N LEU A 355 12.38 5.08 3.51
CA LEU A 355 12.76 3.82 2.89
C LEU A 355 13.73 4.00 1.73
#